data_cb6183e2f6fa28abc4143e2c671c14fa
#
_entry.id   cb6183e2f6fa28abc4143e2c671c14fa
#
_cell.length_a   1.000
_cell.length_b   1.000
_cell.length_c   1.000
_cell.angle_alpha   90.00
_cell.angle_beta   90.00
_cell.angle_gamma   90.00
#
_symmetry.space_group_name_H-M   'P 1'
#
loop_
_entity.id
_entity.type
_entity.pdbx_description
1 polymer ?
#
loop_
_entity_poly.entity_id
_entity_poly.type
_entity_poly.pdbx_seq_one_letter_code
_entity_poly.pdbx_strand_id
1 'polypeptide(L)'
;QADYMLRIFTPRSELPFAGHPTIGSAFAVLEHGIKPKTAGRLVQQCGSGLVPVHIYEDKLFLELPEPKVKSIKSEDLAELAGALGIDSGSVKANAIIDVGAVWITLQLSDADQVLNLRPDMTKLSTLIPSDETGVTVFGLTSDNGQVDIEVRSFAPTVGIIEDPVCGSGNGCVAILVKEFGLIGKSKYIAGQGQCVGRNGRVEVRFADNGKILIGGQAVTCIEGTIKI
;
A
#
# COMPACT_ATOMS: atom_id res chain seq x y z
N GLN A 1 21.45 -14.39 5.56
CA GLN A 1 21.18 -15.37 4.48
C GLN A 1 19.70 -15.66 4.44
N ALA A 2 19.13 -15.83 3.23
CA ALA A 2 17.71 -15.99 3.01
C ALA A 2 17.16 -17.34 3.49
N ASP A 3 15.87 -17.36 3.87
CA ASP A 3 15.11 -18.57 4.13
C ASP A 3 14.58 -19.17 2.82
N TYR A 4 14.22 -18.31 1.86
CA TYR A 4 13.76 -18.70 0.52
C TYR A 4 14.13 -17.65 -0.53
N MET A 5 14.04 -18.03 -1.81
CA MET A 5 14.22 -17.13 -2.95
C MET A 5 12.90 -16.96 -3.67
N LEU A 6 12.60 -15.71 -4.07
CA LEU A 6 11.41 -15.34 -4.84
C LEU A 6 11.80 -14.58 -6.11
N ARG A 7 11.24 -14.98 -7.24
CA ARG A 7 11.22 -14.23 -8.48
C ARG A 7 9.78 -13.81 -8.78
N ILE A 8 9.59 -12.55 -9.15
CA ILE A 8 8.27 -11.95 -9.32
C ILE A 8 8.10 -11.54 -10.77
N PHE A 9 7.07 -12.04 -11.43
CA PHE A 9 6.82 -11.80 -12.84
C PHE A 9 5.47 -11.12 -13.06
N THR A 10 5.47 -10.20 -14.02
CA THR A 10 4.26 -9.68 -14.66
C THR A 10 4.16 -10.29 -16.05
N PRO A 11 3.04 -10.10 -16.79
CA PRO A 11 2.97 -10.51 -18.19
C PRO A 11 4.02 -9.85 -19.11
N ARG A 12 4.68 -8.78 -18.65
CA ARG A 12 5.60 -7.98 -19.47
C ARG A 12 7.04 -8.00 -18.98
N SER A 13 7.28 -8.22 -17.68
CA SER A 13 8.62 -8.05 -17.09
C SER A 13 8.75 -8.81 -15.76
N GLU A 14 9.99 -9.04 -15.35
CA GLU A 14 10.32 -9.44 -13.98
C GLU A 14 10.47 -8.19 -13.11
N LEU A 15 9.87 -8.23 -11.91
CA LEU A 15 9.97 -7.17 -10.92
C LEU A 15 11.03 -7.52 -9.88
N PRO A 16 11.88 -6.56 -9.50
CA PRO A 16 12.88 -6.79 -8.46
C PRO A 16 12.23 -7.02 -7.07
N PHE A 17 11.07 -6.40 -6.84
CA PHE A 17 10.29 -6.52 -5.60
C PHE A 17 8.82 -6.14 -5.85
N ALA A 18 7.91 -6.76 -5.08
CA ALA A 18 6.53 -6.32 -4.93
C ALA A 18 5.96 -6.80 -3.58
N GLY A 19 5.21 -5.96 -2.89
CA GLY A 19 4.72 -6.22 -1.53
C GLY A 19 3.75 -7.41 -1.43
N HIS A 20 2.68 -7.41 -2.22
CA HIS A 20 1.70 -8.50 -2.23
C HIS A 20 2.30 -9.87 -2.52
N PRO A 21 3.09 -10.06 -3.62
CA PRO A 21 3.75 -11.32 -3.89
C PRO A 21 4.66 -11.76 -2.74
N THR A 22 5.32 -10.83 -2.06
CA THR A 22 6.18 -11.14 -0.91
C THR A 22 5.36 -11.66 0.28
N ILE A 23 4.26 -11.00 0.64
CA ILE A 23 3.37 -11.45 1.73
C ILE A 23 2.75 -12.82 1.40
N GLY A 24 2.18 -12.97 0.19
CA GLY A 24 1.58 -14.23 -0.24
C GLY A 24 2.58 -15.39 -0.31
N SER A 25 3.78 -15.15 -0.82
CA SER A 25 4.83 -16.18 -0.88
C SER A 25 5.37 -16.53 0.50
N ALA A 26 5.56 -15.55 1.38
CA ALA A 26 5.96 -15.80 2.77
C ALA A 26 4.92 -16.65 3.50
N PHE A 27 3.63 -16.38 3.30
CA PHE A 27 2.55 -17.20 3.82
C PHE A 27 2.62 -18.63 3.27
N ALA A 28 2.71 -18.79 1.94
CA ALA A 28 2.74 -20.10 1.29
C ALA A 28 3.94 -20.96 1.73
N VAL A 29 5.14 -20.38 1.88
CA VAL A 29 6.30 -21.14 2.33
C VAL A 29 6.21 -21.55 3.80
N LEU A 30 5.59 -20.73 4.65
CA LEU A 30 5.31 -21.10 6.04
C LEU A 30 4.27 -22.23 6.13
N GLU A 31 3.18 -22.12 5.37
CA GLU A 31 2.13 -23.14 5.29
C GLU A 31 2.71 -24.47 4.77
N HIS A 32 3.67 -24.41 3.86
CA HIS A 32 4.39 -25.58 3.32
C HIS A 32 5.47 -26.16 4.27
N GLY A 33 5.57 -25.62 5.49
CA GLY A 33 6.41 -26.16 6.56
C GLY A 33 7.84 -25.63 6.60
N ILE A 34 8.19 -24.61 5.83
CA ILE A 34 9.50 -23.95 5.97
C ILE A 34 9.56 -23.25 7.32
N LYS A 35 10.56 -23.60 8.11
CA LYS A 35 10.82 -22.97 9.41
C LYS A 35 11.80 -21.81 9.24
N PRO A 36 11.44 -20.59 9.71
CA PRO A 36 12.36 -19.47 9.70
C PRO A 36 13.65 -19.77 10.47
N LYS A 37 14.79 -19.35 9.93
CA LYS A 37 16.10 -19.44 10.62
C LYS A 37 16.17 -18.58 11.86
N THR A 38 15.37 -17.53 11.89
CA THR A 38 15.23 -16.62 13.05
C THR A 38 13.78 -16.60 13.47
N ALA A 39 13.49 -16.87 14.73
CA ALA A 39 12.13 -16.82 15.27
C ALA A 39 11.48 -15.46 14.99
N GLY A 40 10.22 -15.46 14.54
CA GLY A 40 9.44 -14.25 14.25
C GLY A 40 9.83 -13.52 12.96
N ARG A 41 10.74 -14.06 12.13
CA ARG A 41 11.17 -13.40 10.90
C ARG A 41 11.59 -14.38 9.82
N LEU A 42 10.97 -14.28 8.64
CA LEU A 42 11.48 -14.85 7.39
C LEU A 42 12.37 -13.84 6.67
N VAL A 43 13.35 -14.33 5.91
CA VAL A 43 14.15 -13.51 5.00
C VAL A 43 13.99 -14.03 3.58
N GLN A 44 13.34 -13.21 2.74
CA GLN A 44 13.23 -13.43 1.31
C GLN A 44 14.47 -12.92 0.58
N GLN A 45 15.00 -13.65 -0.37
CA GLN A 45 15.94 -13.15 -1.38
C GLN A 45 15.19 -12.89 -2.68
N CYS A 46 15.31 -11.70 -3.25
CA CYS A 46 14.70 -11.34 -4.53
C CYS A 46 15.60 -10.36 -5.29
N GLY A 47 15.14 -9.79 -6.40
CA GLY A 47 15.91 -8.84 -7.20
C GLY A 47 16.37 -7.58 -6.44
N SER A 48 15.62 -7.17 -5.40
CA SER A 48 16.00 -6.07 -4.50
C SER A 48 16.91 -6.49 -3.34
N GLY A 49 17.40 -7.73 -3.34
CA GLY A 49 18.27 -8.26 -2.29
C GLY A 49 17.50 -9.01 -1.19
N LEU A 50 17.95 -8.87 0.05
CA LEU A 50 17.36 -9.54 1.21
C LEU A 50 16.26 -8.68 1.83
N VAL A 51 15.04 -9.21 1.85
CA VAL A 51 13.84 -8.54 2.38
C VAL A 51 13.36 -9.30 3.62
N PRO A 52 13.41 -8.70 4.80
CA PRO A 52 12.85 -9.29 6.00
C PRO A 52 11.32 -9.20 5.98
N VAL A 53 10.67 -10.31 6.31
CA VAL A 53 9.23 -10.40 6.54
C VAL A 53 9.01 -10.75 8.00
N HIS A 54 8.41 -9.84 8.75
CA HIS A 54 8.15 -10.04 10.17
C HIS A 54 6.86 -10.84 10.36
N ILE A 55 6.89 -11.76 11.33
CA ILE A 55 5.77 -12.63 11.67
C ILE A 55 5.23 -12.18 13.03
N TYR A 56 4.00 -11.70 13.08
CA TYR A 56 3.30 -11.35 14.30
C TYR A 56 1.99 -12.13 14.37
N GLU A 57 1.94 -13.14 15.24
CA GLU A 57 0.80 -14.05 15.36
C GLU A 57 0.54 -14.75 14.00
N ASP A 58 -0.61 -14.49 13.38
CA ASP A 58 -1.06 -15.02 12.10
C ASP A 58 -0.89 -14.02 10.93
N LYS A 59 -0.15 -12.93 11.15
CA LYS A 59 0.04 -11.85 10.19
C LYS A 59 1.50 -11.68 9.79
N LEU A 60 1.68 -11.23 8.56
CA LEU A 60 2.98 -10.97 7.95
C LEU A 60 3.14 -9.49 7.64
N PHE A 61 4.30 -8.94 7.95
CA PHE A 61 4.58 -7.52 7.79
C PHE A 61 5.89 -7.28 7.07
N LEU A 62 5.87 -6.27 6.21
CA LEU A 62 7.05 -5.69 5.58
C LEU A 62 7.39 -4.38 6.27
N GLU A 63 8.68 -4.12 6.47
CA GLU A 63 9.17 -2.83 6.90
C GLU A 63 9.22 -1.89 5.69
N LEU A 64 8.67 -0.68 5.84
CA LEU A 64 8.81 0.36 4.83
C LEU A 64 10.26 0.82 4.75
N PRO A 65 10.78 1.05 3.54
CA PRO A 65 12.05 1.73 3.36
C PRO A 65 11.96 3.18 3.88
N GLU A 66 13.13 3.81 4.06
CA GLU A 66 13.19 5.23 4.43
C GLU A 66 12.48 6.08 3.36
N PRO A 67 11.46 6.87 3.72
CA PRO A 67 10.68 7.60 2.75
C PRO A 67 11.43 8.82 2.23
N LYS A 68 11.19 9.17 0.96
CA LYS A 68 11.53 10.49 0.42
C LYS A 68 10.22 11.25 0.20
N VAL A 69 10.13 12.43 0.78
CA VAL A 69 8.92 13.25 0.74
C VAL A 69 9.18 14.54 -0.01
N LYS A 70 8.28 14.90 -0.95
CA LYS A 70 8.30 16.14 -1.70
C LYS A 70 6.92 16.83 -1.61
N SER A 71 6.92 18.14 -1.68
CA SER A 71 5.67 18.94 -1.76
C SER A 71 5.08 18.88 -3.18
N ILE A 72 3.75 18.98 -3.26
CA ILE A 72 3.00 19.16 -4.50
C ILE A 72 2.83 20.67 -4.73
N LYS A 73 3.00 21.15 -5.96
CA LYS A 73 2.68 22.53 -6.30
C LYS A 73 1.16 22.75 -6.26
N SER A 74 0.73 23.97 -5.86
CA SER A 74 -0.70 24.28 -5.71
C SER A 74 -1.49 24.14 -7.02
N GLU A 75 -0.88 24.47 -8.16
CA GLU A 75 -1.48 24.33 -9.48
C GLU A 75 -1.72 22.84 -9.85
N ASP A 76 -0.69 21.99 -9.63
CA ASP A 76 -0.77 20.55 -9.89
C ASP A 76 -1.82 19.88 -8.97
N LEU A 77 -1.88 20.30 -7.70
CA LEU A 77 -2.88 19.83 -6.74
C LEU A 77 -4.31 20.18 -7.18
N ALA A 78 -4.53 21.39 -7.70
CA ALA A 78 -5.85 21.81 -8.17
C ALA A 78 -6.32 20.99 -9.38
N GLU A 79 -5.41 20.70 -10.33
CA GLU A 79 -5.71 19.85 -11.50
C GLU A 79 -5.99 18.41 -11.11
N LEU A 80 -5.19 17.83 -10.20
CA LEU A 80 -5.38 16.48 -9.66
C LEU A 80 -6.72 16.36 -8.90
N ALA A 81 -7.04 17.31 -8.03
CA ALA A 81 -8.31 17.35 -7.32
C ALA A 81 -9.48 17.40 -8.31
N GLY A 82 -9.40 18.26 -9.33
CA GLY A 82 -10.43 18.32 -10.37
C GLY A 82 -10.57 17.01 -11.16
N ALA A 83 -9.48 16.28 -11.42
CA ALA A 83 -9.53 14.96 -12.05
C ALA A 83 -10.12 13.88 -11.12
N LEU A 84 -9.96 14.01 -9.80
CA LEU A 84 -10.60 13.16 -8.80
C LEU A 84 -12.08 13.49 -8.58
N GLY A 85 -12.58 14.61 -9.13
CA GLY A 85 -13.98 15.08 -8.96
C GLY A 85 -14.22 15.81 -7.65
N ILE A 86 -13.19 16.43 -7.07
CA ILE A 86 -13.28 17.19 -5.82
C ILE A 86 -12.69 18.60 -5.97
N ASP A 87 -13.02 19.48 -5.04
CA ASP A 87 -12.39 20.78 -4.89
C ASP A 87 -11.03 20.62 -4.14
N SER A 88 -9.99 21.34 -4.59
CA SER A 88 -8.68 21.30 -3.96
C SER A 88 -8.68 21.77 -2.50
N GLY A 89 -9.61 22.63 -2.11
CA GLY A 89 -9.81 23.07 -0.73
C GLY A 89 -10.30 21.96 0.21
N SER A 90 -10.79 20.85 -0.33
CA SER A 90 -11.18 19.67 0.46
C SER A 90 -9.99 18.76 0.82
N VAL A 91 -8.82 18.97 0.21
CA VAL A 91 -7.59 18.23 0.53
C VAL A 91 -6.96 18.81 1.81
N LYS A 92 -6.89 18.01 2.86
CA LYS A 92 -6.39 18.41 4.19
C LYS A 92 -4.88 18.35 4.30
N ALA A 93 -4.25 17.35 3.67
CA ALA A 93 -2.81 17.18 3.59
C ALA A 93 -2.44 16.50 2.28
N ASN A 94 -1.26 16.77 1.78
CA ASN A 94 -0.77 16.18 0.54
C ASN A 94 0.75 16.10 0.52
N ALA A 95 1.28 15.11 -0.18
CA ALA A 95 2.70 15.00 -0.51
C ALA A 95 2.93 14.02 -1.66
N ILE A 96 4.07 14.12 -2.33
CA ILE A 96 4.62 13.08 -3.20
C ILE A 96 5.58 12.27 -2.33
N ILE A 97 5.33 10.97 -2.19
CA ILE A 97 6.06 10.10 -1.26
C ILE A 97 6.60 8.89 -2.01
N ASP A 98 7.92 8.66 -1.88
CA ASP A 98 8.62 7.50 -2.40
C ASP A 98 8.94 6.52 -1.26
N VAL A 99 8.37 5.34 -1.33
CA VAL A 99 8.64 4.19 -0.45
C VAL A 99 9.11 2.98 -1.28
N GLY A 100 9.82 3.24 -2.39
CA GLY A 100 10.19 2.26 -3.42
C GLY A 100 9.22 2.28 -4.61
N ALA A 101 8.01 2.80 -4.43
CA ALA A 101 7.08 3.25 -5.45
C ALA A 101 6.63 4.67 -5.07
N VAL A 102 6.53 5.55 -6.05
CA VAL A 102 6.24 6.98 -5.81
C VAL A 102 4.76 7.24 -5.96
N TRP A 103 4.13 7.75 -4.91
CA TRP A 103 2.71 8.06 -4.89
C TRP A 103 2.43 9.52 -4.55
N ILE A 104 1.57 10.14 -5.35
CA ILE A 104 0.90 11.38 -4.95
C ILE A 104 -0.13 11.00 -3.89
N THR A 105 0.05 11.46 -2.66
CA THR A 105 -0.75 11.04 -1.52
C THR A 105 -1.58 12.21 -1.01
N LEU A 106 -2.91 12.03 -0.96
CA LEU A 106 -3.86 13.08 -0.59
C LEU A 106 -4.74 12.63 0.57
N GLN A 107 -4.81 13.43 1.63
CA GLN A 107 -5.79 13.29 2.70
C GLN A 107 -7.06 14.05 2.36
N LEU A 108 -8.21 13.38 2.38
CA LEU A 108 -9.52 13.98 2.24
C LEU A 108 -10.19 14.17 3.61
N SER A 109 -11.37 14.78 3.63
CA SER A 109 -12.07 15.09 4.89
C SER A 109 -12.38 13.85 5.72
N ASP A 110 -12.86 12.80 5.07
CA ASP A 110 -13.33 11.57 5.72
C ASP A 110 -13.37 10.40 4.71
N ALA A 111 -13.68 9.20 5.22
CA ALA A 111 -13.82 7.99 4.44
C ALA A 111 -14.96 8.05 3.42
N ASP A 112 -16.07 8.72 3.73
CA ASP A 112 -17.21 8.83 2.83
C ASP A 112 -16.84 9.62 1.58
N GLN A 113 -16.05 10.68 1.72
CA GLN A 113 -15.53 11.43 0.58
C GLN A 113 -14.64 10.56 -0.30
N VAL A 114 -13.79 9.72 0.29
CA VAL A 114 -12.94 8.76 -0.45
C VAL A 114 -13.80 7.77 -1.24
N LEU A 115 -14.80 7.16 -0.62
CA LEU A 115 -15.69 6.17 -1.26
C LEU A 115 -16.56 6.79 -2.36
N ASN A 116 -16.92 8.06 -2.23
CA ASN A 116 -17.75 8.76 -3.19
C ASN A 116 -16.99 9.38 -4.38
N LEU A 117 -15.67 9.30 -4.42
CA LEU A 117 -14.88 9.77 -5.57
C LEU A 117 -15.34 9.14 -6.87
N ARG A 118 -15.34 9.95 -7.95
CA ARG A 118 -15.61 9.52 -9.33
C ARG A 118 -14.51 10.07 -10.24
N PRO A 119 -13.31 9.49 -10.21
CA PRO A 119 -12.16 10.01 -10.94
C PRO A 119 -12.37 9.93 -12.45
N ASP A 120 -11.96 10.98 -13.16
CA ASP A 120 -11.72 10.93 -14.60
C ASP A 120 -10.34 10.30 -14.84
N MET A 121 -10.35 8.99 -15.15
CA MET A 121 -9.12 8.21 -15.34
C MET A 121 -8.30 8.68 -16.55
N THR A 122 -8.95 9.18 -17.59
CA THR A 122 -8.26 9.71 -18.78
C THR A 122 -7.48 10.97 -18.39
N LYS A 123 -8.15 11.90 -17.71
CA LYS A 123 -7.50 13.13 -17.23
C LYS A 123 -6.42 12.81 -16.19
N LEU A 124 -6.71 11.93 -15.25
CA LEU A 124 -5.76 11.53 -14.20
C LEU A 124 -4.48 10.94 -14.80
N SER A 125 -4.59 10.10 -15.84
CA SER A 125 -3.42 9.51 -16.52
C SER A 125 -2.52 10.53 -17.20
N THR A 126 -3.03 11.70 -17.58
CA THR A 126 -2.23 12.77 -18.20
C THR A 126 -1.54 13.67 -17.16
N LEU A 127 -2.05 13.68 -15.92
CA LEU A 127 -1.54 14.54 -14.84
C LEU A 127 -0.48 13.84 -13.98
N ILE A 128 -0.43 12.51 -13.99
CA ILE A 128 0.56 11.75 -13.23
C ILE A 128 1.89 11.74 -14.00
N PRO A 129 2.98 12.29 -13.44
CA PRO A 129 4.30 12.23 -14.04
C PRO A 129 4.76 10.79 -14.29
N SER A 130 5.63 10.60 -15.29
CA SER A 130 6.09 9.28 -15.72
C SER A 130 6.98 8.54 -14.72
N ASP A 131 7.55 9.27 -13.76
CA ASP A 131 8.35 8.75 -12.65
C ASP A 131 7.50 8.48 -11.39
N GLU A 132 6.20 8.73 -11.43
CA GLU A 132 5.25 8.48 -10.36
C GLU A 132 4.32 7.30 -10.72
N THR A 133 4.02 6.48 -9.71
CA THR A 133 3.18 5.28 -9.87
C THR A 133 1.72 5.65 -10.04
N GLY A 134 1.24 6.63 -9.26
CA GLY A 134 -0.17 7.00 -9.26
C GLY A 134 -0.55 7.93 -8.13
N VAL A 135 -1.86 8.02 -7.90
CA VAL A 135 -2.46 8.82 -6.82
C VAL A 135 -3.09 7.88 -5.81
N THR A 136 -2.76 8.05 -4.52
CA THR A 136 -3.46 7.40 -3.41
C THR A 136 -4.17 8.44 -2.57
N VAL A 137 -5.43 8.18 -2.23
CA VAL A 137 -6.27 9.06 -1.43
C VAL A 137 -6.73 8.33 -0.19
N PHE A 138 -6.86 9.04 0.92
CA PHE A 138 -7.36 8.46 2.15
C PHE A 138 -8.19 9.43 2.97
N GLY A 139 -9.06 8.88 3.81
CA GLY A 139 -9.86 9.61 4.78
C GLY A 139 -10.08 8.80 6.04
N LEU A 140 -10.15 9.48 7.18
CA LEU A 140 -10.43 8.84 8.47
C LEU A 140 -11.89 8.37 8.51
N THR A 141 -12.15 7.23 9.14
CA THR A 141 -13.52 6.80 9.45
C THR A 141 -14.02 7.49 10.71
N SER A 142 -15.30 7.81 10.74
CA SER A 142 -15.97 8.40 11.93
C SER A 142 -16.39 7.33 12.95
N ASP A 143 -16.42 6.08 12.54
CA ASP A 143 -16.89 4.95 13.35
C ASP A 143 -15.76 4.28 14.14
N ASN A 144 -16.08 3.84 15.36
CA ASN A 144 -15.26 2.87 16.11
C ASN A 144 -15.32 1.45 15.49
N GLY A 145 -15.38 1.38 14.15
CA GLY A 145 -15.49 0.16 13.37
C GLY A 145 -14.18 -0.64 13.30
N GLN A 146 -14.17 -1.63 12.40
CA GLN A 146 -13.00 -2.48 12.14
C GLN A 146 -11.90 -1.78 11.31
N VAL A 147 -12.19 -0.58 10.79
CA VAL A 147 -11.34 0.19 9.90
C VAL A 147 -11.17 1.60 10.45
N ASP A 148 -9.95 2.06 10.56
CA ASP A 148 -9.62 3.42 11.03
C ASP A 148 -9.52 4.43 9.87
N ILE A 149 -9.15 3.96 8.67
CA ILE A 149 -8.93 4.76 7.46
C ILE A 149 -9.49 4.02 6.25
N GLU A 150 -10.15 4.71 5.33
CA GLU A 150 -10.45 4.20 3.99
C GLU A 150 -9.43 4.75 2.99
N VAL A 151 -8.96 3.88 2.08
CA VAL A 151 -7.93 4.19 1.08
C VAL A 151 -8.42 3.80 -0.31
N ARG A 152 -8.09 4.61 -1.33
CA ARG A 152 -8.18 4.23 -2.75
C ARG A 152 -6.91 4.63 -3.47
N SER A 153 -6.41 3.75 -4.34
CA SER A 153 -5.16 3.97 -5.09
C SER A 153 -5.40 3.78 -6.58
N PHE A 154 -5.05 4.78 -7.37
CA PHE A 154 -5.27 4.86 -8.80
C PHE A 154 -3.93 4.95 -9.54
N ALA A 155 -3.67 4.01 -10.45
CA ALA A 155 -2.42 3.97 -11.22
C ALA A 155 -2.70 3.73 -12.72
N PRO A 156 -3.46 4.62 -13.38
CA PRO A 156 -3.86 4.44 -14.77
C PRO A 156 -2.68 4.41 -15.74
N THR A 157 -1.58 5.08 -15.45
CA THR A 157 -0.34 5.11 -16.25
C THR A 157 0.32 3.74 -16.39
N VAL A 158 0.17 2.88 -15.38
CA VAL A 158 0.68 1.49 -15.40
C VAL A 158 -0.40 0.45 -15.71
N GLY A 159 -1.60 0.90 -16.14
CA GLY A 159 -2.71 0.04 -16.56
C GLY A 159 -3.59 -0.47 -15.41
N ILE A 160 -3.46 0.08 -14.22
CA ILE A 160 -4.27 -0.26 -13.04
C ILE A 160 -5.22 0.91 -12.77
N ILE A 161 -6.49 0.76 -13.15
CA ILE A 161 -7.50 1.80 -12.92
C ILE A 161 -7.66 2.08 -11.44
N GLU A 162 -7.85 1.03 -10.64
CA GLU A 162 -7.89 1.10 -9.17
C GLU A 162 -7.30 -0.19 -8.58
N ASP A 163 -6.35 -0.06 -7.67
CA ASP A 163 -5.74 -1.19 -6.98
C ASP A 163 -6.63 -1.61 -5.80
N PRO A 164 -7.10 -2.87 -5.74
CA PRO A 164 -7.95 -3.34 -4.66
C PRO A 164 -7.28 -3.36 -3.29
N VAL A 165 -5.95 -3.53 -3.22
CA VAL A 165 -5.16 -3.44 -1.98
C VAL A 165 -3.71 -3.06 -2.34
N CYS A 166 -3.35 -1.82 -2.15
CA CYS A 166 -2.04 -1.28 -2.51
C CYS A 166 -1.12 -1.16 -1.29
N GLY A 167 -0.14 -2.03 -1.15
CA GLY A 167 0.82 -1.99 -0.04
C GLY A 167 1.64 -0.70 0.00
N SER A 168 2.22 -0.28 -1.13
CA SER A 168 3.03 0.94 -1.21
C SER A 168 2.19 2.22 -1.04
N GLY A 169 0.96 2.26 -1.62
CA GLY A 169 0.04 3.38 -1.40
C GLY A 169 -0.32 3.52 0.08
N ASN A 170 -0.66 2.42 0.76
CA ASN A 170 -0.88 2.44 2.22
C ASN A 170 0.38 2.82 2.99
N GLY A 171 1.58 2.48 2.49
CA GLY A 171 2.85 2.93 3.04
C GLY A 171 2.99 4.45 3.02
N CYS A 172 2.67 5.07 1.89
CA CYS A 172 2.68 6.53 1.75
C CYS A 172 1.63 7.20 2.66
N VAL A 173 0.43 6.62 2.76
CA VAL A 173 -0.59 7.06 3.72
C VAL A 173 -0.06 7.02 5.15
N ALA A 174 0.63 5.93 5.53
CA ALA A 174 1.19 5.78 6.87
C ALA A 174 2.21 6.86 7.24
N ILE A 175 2.97 7.37 6.25
CA ILE A 175 3.90 8.49 6.46
C ILE A 175 3.12 9.74 6.85
N LEU A 176 2.07 10.13 6.10
CA LEU A 176 1.25 11.31 6.44
C LEU A 176 0.53 11.12 7.77
N VAL A 177 -0.04 9.94 8.03
CA VAL A 177 -0.69 9.63 9.32
C VAL A 177 0.26 9.86 10.48
N LYS A 178 1.52 9.41 10.37
CA LYS A 178 2.54 9.59 11.38
C LYS A 178 2.98 11.05 11.52
N GLU A 179 3.23 11.72 10.39
CA GLU A 179 3.72 13.10 10.37
C GLU A 179 2.72 14.09 11.00
N PHE A 180 1.44 13.92 10.67
CA PHE A 180 0.37 14.79 11.19
C PHE A 180 -0.28 14.27 12.48
N GLY A 181 0.17 13.14 13.02
CA GLY A 181 -0.39 12.58 14.26
C GLY A 181 -1.89 12.27 14.17
N LEU A 182 -2.38 11.85 12.98
CA LEU A 182 -3.80 11.70 12.71
C LEU A 182 -4.46 10.57 13.51
N ILE A 183 -3.68 9.59 13.93
CA ILE A 183 -4.13 8.46 14.74
C ILE A 183 -3.21 8.34 15.97
N GLY A 184 -3.79 8.49 17.16
CA GLY A 184 -3.07 8.40 18.45
C GLY A 184 -2.79 6.96 18.93
N LYS A 185 -2.74 5.99 18.01
CA LYS A 185 -2.50 4.57 18.31
C LYS A 185 -1.19 4.11 17.67
N SER A 186 -0.54 3.09 18.25
CA SER A 186 0.67 2.46 17.68
C SER A 186 0.38 1.58 16.45
N LYS A 187 -0.89 1.33 16.13
CA LYS A 187 -1.35 0.60 14.95
C LYS A 187 -2.74 1.06 14.52
N TYR A 188 -3.04 0.86 13.22
CA TYR A 188 -4.37 1.07 12.67
C TYR A 188 -4.66 0.08 11.53
N ILE A 189 -5.92 -0.03 11.15
CA ILE A 189 -6.39 -0.82 10.01
C ILE A 189 -6.86 0.13 8.92
N ALA A 190 -6.31 -0.02 7.72
CA ALA A 190 -6.83 0.61 6.51
C ALA A 190 -7.74 -0.35 5.75
N GLY A 191 -8.92 0.14 5.36
CA GLY A 191 -9.82 -0.49 4.41
C GLY A 191 -9.48 -0.06 3.00
N GLN A 192 -9.57 -0.97 2.03
CA GLN A 192 -9.37 -0.65 0.61
C GLN A 192 -10.10 -1.64 -0.28
N GLY A 193 -10.50 -1.19 -1.48
CA GLY A 193 -11.05 -2.04 -2.53
C GLY A 193 -12.57 -2.18 -2.53
N GLN A 194 -13.29 -1.52 -1.62
CA GLN A 194 -14.76 -1.59 -1.57
C GLN A 194 -15.39 -1.14 -2.89
N CYS A 195 -14.87 -0.10 -3.53
CA CYS A 195 -15.37 0.43 -4.81
C CYS A 195 -15.14 -0.52 -6.01
N VAL A 196 -14.27 -1.53 -5.86
CA VAL A 196 -13.99 -2.56 -6.87
C VAL A 196 -14.42 -3.96 -6.43
N GLY A 197 -15.35 -4.04 -5.47
CA GLY A 197 -15.94 -5.30 -4.98
C GLY A 197 -14.97 -6.17 -4.18
N ARG A 198 -14.02 -5.55 -3.49
CA ARG A 198 -13.06 -6.22 -2.60
C ARG A 198 -13.21 -5.70 -1.17
N ASN A 199 -12.70 -6.45 -0.21
CA ASN A 199 -12.74 -6.13 1.21
C ASN A 199 -11.34 -6.22 1.81
N GLY A 200 -10.41 -5.45 1.24
CA GLY A 200 -9.02 -5.43 1.67
C GLY A 200 -8.84 -4.83 3.07
N ARG A 201 -7.90 -5.38 3.80
CA ARG A 201 -7.49 -4.88 5.12
C ARG A 201 -5.98 -4.86 5.17
N VAL A 202 -5.43 -3.68 5.42
CA VAL A 202 -4.00 -3.47 5.61
C VAL A 202 -3.80 -3.02 7.04
N GLU A 203 -3.02 -3.77 7.80
CA GLU A 203 -2.61 -3.35 9.14
C GLU A 203 -1.30 -2.57 9.03
N VAL A 204 -1.28 -1.40 9.63
CA VAL A 204 -0.10 -0.55 9.77
C VAL A 204 0.31 -0.52 11.23
N ARG A 205 1.60 -0.68 11.50
CA ARG A 205 2.19 -0.59 12.85
C ARG A 205 3.33 0.42 12.88
N PHE A 206 3.31 1.27 13.88
CA PHE A 206 4.40 2.19 14.20
C PHE A 206 5.26 1.55 15.31
N ALA A 207 6.44 1.07 14.94
CA ALA A 207 7.35 0.42 15.89
C ALA A 207 8.10 1.45 16.73
N ASP A 208 8.52 1.06 17.95
CA ASP A 208 9.23 1.93 18.90
C ASP A 208 10.56 2.47 18.36
N ASN A 209 11.20 1.74 17.44
CA ASN A 209 12.41 2.17 16.73
C ASN A 209 12.16 3.17 15.59
N GLY A 210 10.92 3.66 15.45
CA GLY A 210 10.52 4.62 14.42
C GLY A 210 10.16 4.03 13.06
N LYS A 211 10.36 2.72 12.87
CA LYS A 211 10.01 2.01 11.63
C LYS A 211 8.50 1.86 11.48
N ILE A 212 8.05 1.77 10.23
CA ILE A 212 6.65 1.52 9.88
C ILE A 212 6.57 0.13 9.26
N LEU A 213 5.66 -0.68 9.77
CA LEU A 213 5.39 -2.01 9.26
C LEU A 213 4.03 -2.00 8.56
N ILE A 214 3.97 -2.57 7.36
CA ILE A 214 2.76 -2.73 6.56
C ILE A 214 2.52 -4.22 6.35
N GLY A 215 1.33 -4.70 6.63
CA GLY A 215 1.06 -6.12 6.50
C GLY A 215 -0.41 -6.48 6.60
N GLY A 216 -0.63 -7.78 6.76
CA GLY A 216 -1.95 -8.37 6.86
C GLY A 216 -1.88 -9.89 6.86
N GLN A 217 -3.04 -10.48 6.64
CA GLN A 217 -3.23 -11.92 6.53
C GLN A 217 -3.21 -12.37 5.06
N ALA A 218 -2.93 -13.63 4.84
CA ALA A 218 -3.16 -14.33 3.58
C ALA A 218 -3.93 -15.62 3.85
N VAL A 219 -4.58 -16.16 2.83
CA VAL A 219 -5.35 -17.40 2.90
C VAL A 219 -5.17 -18.19 1.61
N THR A 220 -4.96 -19.50 1.71
CA THR A 220 -4.93 -20.39 0.56
C THR A 220 -6.34 -20.61 0.03
N CYS A 221 -6.60 -20.16 -1.19
CA CYS A 221 -7.89 -20.35 -1.85
C CYS A 221 -7.89 -21.56 -2.80
N ILE A 222 -6.73 -21.89 -3.39
CA ILE A 222 -6.58 -22.98 -4.34
C ILE A 222 -5.24 -23.67 -4.07
N GLU A 223 -5.27 -25.00 -3.96
CA GLU A 223 -4.09 -25.86 -3.88
C GLU A 223 -4.09 -26.82 -5.06
N GLY A 224 -2.93 -27.03 -5.69
CA GLY A 224 -2.82 -27.92 -6.84
C GLY A 224 -1.38 -28.13 -7.31
N THR A 225 -1.23 -29.02 -8.30
CA THR A 225 0.06 -29.35 -8.91
C THR A 225 0.04 -29.07 -10.41
N ILE A 226 1.09 -28.39 -10.90
CA ILE A 226 1.32 -28.16 -12.32
C ILE A 226 2.46 -29.11 -12.75
N LYS A 227 2.21 -29.96 -13.75
CA LYS A 227 3.28 -30.72 -14.42
C LYS A 227 3.84 -29.87 -15.54
N ILE A 228 5.14 -29.64 -15.53
CA ILE A 228 5.90 -28.88 -16.53
C ILE A 228 6.63 -29.88 -17.42
#